data_635c492c6bf6f2ce04f9df316a0006fb
#
_entry.id   635c492c6bf6f2ce04f9df316a0006fb
#
_cell.length_a   1.000
_cell.length_b   1.000
_cell.length_c   1.000
_cell.angle_alpha   90.00
_cell.angle_beta   90.00
_cell.angle_gamma   90.00
#
_symmetry.space_group_name_H-M   'P 1'
#
loop_
_entity.id
_entity.type
_entity.pdbx_description
1 polymer ?
#
loop_
_entity_poly.entity_id
_entity_poly.type
_entity_poly.pdbx_seq_one_letter_code
_entity_poly.pdbx_strand_id
1 'polypeptide(L)'
;MSHKPTIMIPGSEKGVRVESRVLEERIQKAVNDGHRHIEIIAQGQHGIGGRLWRAGGETIALRILGTSGQRVGAMGFPNTLIDVVGPASDDVGWLNAGAQITVRGNATNGVGNAMAQGNIFIAGDIGARGMTMTKHNPRFEPPELWVLGSVGDSFAEFMAGGVAVICGFGAERSENILGYRPCVGMVGGKIFFRGPHQGYSEQDARLTVPDEDEWQWLTSRMTAFLEAIGRPDRRSVLTDDRGAWRLFVARKPYEKVGGAGRNIHRFQAEIWDQELGRGGIIGDLTDQDRSAIDLIATGEMRRFVPLWENEKYLPPCQAHCPTGIPVQERWELIRKGKMQDAVDLALQYTPFPATICGYLCPNLCMQNCTRQKAALPAVDTAXXXXXSLQAAAPSPAPATGRRIAVIXXXXXXXLHMKGHEAVVHEMRRQLGGKITETIPRSRIPDEVVDHELKRMEEQISHKHLKHPLTEEEFRKLYEKYDIIVVATGARKPRIIPVPGHXXXXXXXXXXXXXRWART
;
A
#
# COMPACT_ATOMS: atom_id res chain seq x y z
N MET A 1 42.73 -18.14 2.15
CA MET A 1 42.20 -19.15 1.20
C MET A 1 42.56 -18.71 -0.24
N SER A 2 43.06 -19.63 -1.06
CA SER A 2 43.43 -19.31 -2.45
C SER A 2 42.15 -19.11 -3.25
N HIS A 3 41.95 -17.89 -3.75
CA HIS A 3 40.79 -17.60 -4.61
C HIS A 3 40.98 -18.30 -5.95
N LYS A 4 39.88 -18.81 -6.51
CA LYS A 4 39.88 -19.38 -7.85
C LYS A 4 40.24 -18.29 -8.87
N PRO A 5 40.84 -18.67 -9.99
CA PRO A 5 41.19 -17.69 -11.03
C PRO A 5 39.95 -17.03 -11.63
N THR A 6 40.16 -15.90 -12.28
CA THR A 6 39.09 -15.19 -12.97
C THR A 6 38.42 -16.14 -13.98
N ILE A 7 37.09 -16.13 -13.97
CA ILE A 7 36.31 -16.89 -14.95
C ILE A 7 35.65 -15.92 -15.95
N MET A 8 35.60 -16.30 -17.20
CA MET A 8 34.93 -15.52 -18.24
C MET A 8 33.60 -16.21 -18.61
N ILE A 9 32.53 -15.47 -18.62
CA ILE A 9 31.19 -15.98 -18.96
C ILE A 9 30.69 -15.25 -20.20
N PRO A 10 30.54 -15.99 -21.32
CA PRO A 10 30.09 -15.37 -22.56
C PRO A 10 28.57 -15.15 -22.59
N GLY A 11 28.15 -14.00 -23.11
CA GLY A 11 26.75 -13.67 -23.35
C GLY A 11 26.19 -14.25 -24.64
N SER A 12 27.00 -15.01 -25.38
CA SER A 12 26.54 -15.73 -26.58
C SER A 12 27.21 -17.10 -26.68
N GLU A 13 26.53 -18.05 -27.30
CA GLU A 13 27.05 -19.38 -27.59
C GLU A 13 26.74 -19.71 -29.04
N LYS A 14 27.77 -20.14 -29.78
CA LYS A 14 27.62 -20.49 -31.21
C LYS A 14 26.92 -19.36 -31.99
N GLY A 15 27.22 -18.11 -31.65
CA GLY A 15 26.65 -16.95 -32.33
C GLY A 15 25.24 -16.58 -31.91
N VAL A 16 24.65 -17.32 -30.97
CA VAL A 16 23.30 -17.02 -30.46
C VAL A 16 23.38 -16.37 -29.08
N ARG A 17 22.64 -15.27 -28.88
CA ARG A 17 22.59 -14.55 -27.60
C ARG A 17 22.01 -15.44 -26.50
N VAL A 18 22.68 -15.53 -25.38
CA VAL A 18 22.20 -16.26 -24.21
C VAL A 18 21.11 -15.40 -23.52
N GLU A 19 20.04 -16.02 -23.08
CA GLU A 19 18.98 -15.31 -22.36
C GLU A 19 19.48 -14.70 -21.05
N SER A 20 18.90 -13.57 -20.66
CA SER A 20 19.34 -12.86 -19.44
C SER A 20 19.29 -13.74 -18.20
N ARG A 21 18.22 -14.51 -18.04
CA ARG A 21 18.05 -15.40 -16.90
C ARG A 21 19.14 -16.48 -16.87
N VAL A 22 19.44 -17.06 -18.02
CA VAL A 22 20.47 -18.09 -18.11
C VAL A 22 21.86 -17.52 -17.79
N LEU A 23 22.14 -16.30 -18.27
CA LEU A 23 23.39 -15.62 -17.92
C LEU A 23 23.48 -15.37 -16.41
N GLU A 24 22.38 -14.91 -15.80
CA GLU A 24 22.31 -14.66 -14.35
C GLU A 24 22.58 -15.97 -13.57
N GLU A 25 21.96 -17.08 -14.00
CA GLU A 25 22.18 -18.39 -13.38
C GLU A 25 23.64 -18.84 -13.47
N ARG A 26 24.29 -18.58 -14.60
CA ARG A 26 25.73 -18.90 -14.80
C ARG A 26 26.61 -18.07 -13.87
N ILE A 27 26.30 -16.77 -13.73
CA ILE A 27 27.03 -15.89 -12.81
C ILE A 27 26.87 -16.41 -11.38
N GLN A 28 25.63 -16.69 -10.98
CA GLN A 28 25.36 -17.21 -9.63
C GLN A 28 26.06 -18.55 -9.39
N LYS A 29 26.08 -19.42 -10.39
CA LYS A 29 26.79 -20.69 -10.29
C LYS A 29 28.30 -20.47 -10.09
N ALA A 30 28.90 -19.56 -10.85
CA ALA A 30 30.33 -19.25 -10.70
C ALA A 30 30.62 -18.74 -9.27
N VAL A 31 29.75 -17.88 -8.71
CA VAL A 31 29.87 -17.39 -7.33
C VAL A 31 29.79 -18.57 -6.35
N ASN A 32 28.84 -19.48 -6.54
CA ASN A 32 28.66 -20.66 -5.68
C ASN A 32 29.85 -21.61 -5.79
N ASP A 33 30.47 -21.70 -6.96
CA ASP A 33 31.66 -22.53 -7.19
C ASP A 33 32.93 -21.89 -6.62
N GLY A 34 32.84 -20.68 -6.05
CA GLY A 34 33.95 -20.03 -5.35
C GLY A 34 34.73 -19.00 -6.18
N HIS A 35 34.28 -18.67 -7.36
CA HIS A 35 34.90 -17.59 -8.14
C HIS A 35 34.52 -16.24 -7.54
N ARG A 36 35.50 -15.34 -7.43
CA ARG A 36 35.29 -13.98 -6.87
C ARG A 36 35.62 -12.88 -7.88
N HIS A 37 36.22 -13.24 -9.01
CA HIS A 37 36.50 -12.34 -10.13
C HIS A 37 35.88 -12.94 -11.38
N ILE A 38 34.90 -12.24 -11.95
CA ILE A 38 34.10 -12.76 -13.06
C ILE A 38 34.06 -11.71 -14.17
N GLU A 39 34.49 -12.09 -15.36
CA GLU A 39 34.35 -11.25 -16.56
C GLU A 39 33.16 -11.74 -17.37
N ILE A 40 32.35 -10.82 -17.84
CA ILE A 40 31.13 -11.11 -18.58
C ILE A 40 31.21 -10.41 -19.94
N ILE A 41 31.10 -11.18 -21.01
CA ILE A 41 31.04 -10.62 -22.37
C ILE A 41 29.57 -10.44 -22.71
N ALA A 42 29.01 -9.31 -22.34
CA ALA A 42 27.58 -9.04 -22.47
C ALA A 42 27.12 -8.80 -23.91
N GLN A 43 25.93 -9.22 -24.23
CA GLN A 43 25.28 -9.08 -25.54
C GLN A 43 23.84 -8.57 -25.35
N GLY A 44 23.67 -7.53 -24.53
CA GLY A 44 22.37 -6.95 -24.27
C GLY A 44 21.56 -7.62 -23.17
N GLN A 45 22.17 -8.45 -22.35
CA GLN A 45 21.45 -9.10 -21.25
C GLN A 45 21.11 -8.09 -20.16
N HIS A 46 19.92 -8.23 -19.59
CA HIS A 46 19.41 -7.36 -18.51
C HIS A 46 19.79 -7.92 -17.13
N GLY A 47 19.89 -7.05 -16.14
CA GLY A 47 20.01 -7.43 -14.74
C GLY A 47 21.37 -7.98 -14.31
N ILE A 48 22.40 -7.84 -15.13
CA ILE A 48 23.74 -8.39 -14.84
C ILE A 48 24.26 -7.86 -13.50
N GLY A 49 24.67 -8.77 -12.61
CA GLY A 49 25.27 -8.41 -11.33
C GLY A 49 24.27 -8.08 -10.22
N GLY A 50 22.98 -8.19 -10.48
CA GLY A 50 21.96 -8.01 -9.46
C GLY A 50 21.81 -9.23 -8.57
N ARG A 51 21.48 -9.01 -7.30
CA ARG A 51 21.09 -10.06 -6.36
C ARG A 51 22.04 -11.25 -6.27
N LEU A 52 23.34 -11.00 -6.30
CA LEU A 52 24.32 -12.10 -6.21
C LEU A 52 24.37 -12.61 -4.76
N TRP A 53 23.77 -13.79 -4.55
CA TRP A 53 23.72 -14.42 -3.24
C TRP A 53 24.99 -15.21 -2.95
N ARG A 54 25.49 -15.07 -1.73
CA ARG A 54 26.63 -15.86 -1.27
C ARG A 54 26.65 -15.97 0.26
N ALA A 55 27.28 -17.00 0.74
CA ALA A 55 27.55 -17.11 2.18
C ALA A 55 28.87 -16.38 2.50
N GLY A 56 28.86 -15.59 3.54
CA GLY A 56 30.04 -14.86 3.98
C GLY A 56 30.17 -13.47 3.37
N GLY A 57 31.20 -12.74 3.81
CA GLY A 57 31.41 -11.35 3.44
C GLY A 57 32.45 -11.09 2.37
N GLU A 58 32.83 -12.11 1.61
CA GLU A 58 33.85 -11.96 0.56
C GLU A 58 33.35 -11.08 -0.59
N THR A 59 34.24 -10.26 -1.13
CA THR A 59 33.92 -9.38 -2.25
C THR A 59 33.83 -10.17 -3.55
N ILE A 60 32.77 -9.91 -4.33
CA ILE A 60 32.63 -10.40 -5.69
C ILE A 60 32.89 -9.22 -6.63
N ALA A 61 33.82 -9.37 -7.55
CA ALA A 61 34.14 -8.37 -8.56
C ALA A 61 33.68 -8.86 -9.94
N LEU A 62 32.74 -8.11 -10.53
CA LEU A 62 32.25 -8.36 -11.88
C LEU A 62 32.82 -7.32 -12.83
N ARG A 63 33.32 -7.74 -13.96
CA ARG A 63 33.75 -6.85 -15.03
C ARG A 63 32.89 -7.14 -16.26
N ILE A 64 32.14 -6.15 -16.71
CA ILE A 64 31.20 -6.29 -17.83
C ILE A 64 31.81 -5.65 -19.09
N LEU A 65 32.03 -6.47 -20.07
CA LEU A 65 32.56 -6.08 -21.38
C LEU A 65 31.43 -6.25 -22.41
N GLY A 66 31.46 -5.46 -23.47
CA GLY A 66 30.42 -5.52 -24.50
C GLY A 66 29.22 -4.66 -24.13
N THR A 67 28.05 -5.00 -24.62
CA THR A 67 26.83 -4.20 -24.45
C THR A 67 25.95 -4.81 -23.35
N SER A 68 25.83 -4.11 -22.23
CA SER A 68 24.88 -4.53 -21.20
C SER A 68 23.47 -4.04 -21.56
N GLY A 69 22.45 -4.78 -21.12
CA GLY A 69 21.08 -4.34 -21.19
C GLY A 69 20.71 -3.50 -19.98
N GLN A 70 19.43 -3.36 -19.72
CA GLN A 70 18.92 -2.58 -18.60
C GLN A 70 19.21 -3.23 -17.24
N ARG A 71 19.18 -2.41 -16.17
CA ARG A 71 19.19 -2.85 -14.77
C ARG A 71 20.48 -3.56 -14.33
N VAL A 72 21.62 -3.10 -14.84
CA VAL A 72 22.92 -3.56 -14.32
C VAL A 72 22.96 -3.27 -12.80
N GLY A 73 23.29 -4.28 -12.01
CA GLY A 73 23.41 -4.15 -10.56
C GLY A 73 22.10 -3.94 -9.81
N ALA A 74 20.95 -4.21 -10.45
CA ALA A 74 19.65 -4.03 -9.80
C ALA A 74 19.53 -4.90 -8.55
N MET A 75 19.07 -4.31 -7.43
CA MET A 75 18.99 -4.99 -6.14
C MET A 75 20.35 -5.56 -5.70
N GLY A 76 21.43 -4.83 -6.02
CA GLY A 76 22.79 -5.27 -5.72
C GLY A 76 23.07 -5.37 -4.22
N PHE A 77 23.76 -6.43 -3.81
CA PHE A 77 24.09 -6.68 -2.40
C PHE A 77 25.45 -6.05 -2.01
N PRO A 78 25.66 -5.82 -0.70
CA PRO A 78 26.97 -5.35 -0.23
C PRO A 78 28.11 -6.30 -0.64
N ASN A 79 29.31 -5.78 -0.75
CA ASN A 79 30.50 -6.51 -1.17
C ASN A 79 30.41 -7.03 -2.60
N THR A 80 29.58 -6.38 -3.44
CA THR A 80 29.56 -6.64 -4.88
C THR A 80 30.11 -5.39 -5.59
N LEU A 81 31.16 -5.59 -6.37
CA LEU A 81 31.77 -4.52 -7.18
C LEU A 81 31.50 -4.83 -8.65
N ILE A 82 30.88 -3.87 -9.35
CA ILE A 82 30.54 -4.03 -10.77
C ILE A 82 31.24 -2.94 -11.56
N ASP A 83 32.05 -3.33 -12.53
CA ASP A 83 32.79 -2.44 -13.42
C ASP A 83 32.29 -2.63 -14.85
N VAL A 84 31.51 -1.66 -15.37
CA VAL A 84 31.01 -1.66 -16.73
C VAL A 84 31.99 -0.94 -17.63
N VAL A 85 32.64 -1.66 -18.52
CA VAL A 85 33.64 -1.10 -19.44
C VAL A 85 32.91 -0.54 -20.65
N GLY A 86 32.52 0.73 -20.56
CA GLY A 86 31.75 1.43 -21.59
C GLY A 86 30.44 1.98 -21.05
N PRO A 87 29.50 2.32 -21.93
CA PRO A 87 28.22 2.86 -21.51
C PRO A 87 27.28 1.79 -20.97
N ALA A 88 26.28 2.24 -20.21
CA ALA A 88 25.23 1.36 -19.68
C ALA A 88 23.84 1.87 -20.07
N SER A 89 22.87 0.97 -20.06
CA SER A 89 21.49 1.26 -20.42
C SER A 89 20.70 1.76 -19.18
N ASP A 90 19.36 1.70 -19.24
CA ASP A 90 18.46 2.22 -18.21
C ASP A 90 18.56 1.46 -16.87
N ASP A 91 18.21 2.17 -15.80
CA ASP A 91 17.99 1.61 -14.46
C ASP A 91 19.24 0.99 -13.81
N VAL A 92 20.44 1.51 -14.12
CA VAL A 92 21.67 1.07 -13.43
C VAL A 92 21.48 1.26 -11.92
N GLY A 93 21.66 0.19 -11.15
CA GLY A 93 21.52 0.23 -9.69
C GLY A 93 20.10 0.42 -9.19
N TRP A 94 19.11 0.03 -9.98
CA TRP A 94 17.69 0.07 -9.54
C TRP A 94 17.54 -0.73 -8.24
N LEU A 95 16.97 -0.09 -7.19
CA LEU A 95 16.82 -0.70 -5.86
C LEU A 95 18.15 -1.20 -5.27
N ASN A 96 19.26 -0.55 -5.58
CA ASN A 96 20.57 -0.98 -5.06
C ASN A 96 20.55 -1.01 -3.54
N ALA A 97 21.00 -2.13 -2.97
CA ALA A 97 21.01 -2.38 -1.53
C ALA A 97 22.43 -2.54 -0.98
N GLY A 98 23.45 -2.03 -1.70
CA GLY A 98 24.82 -2.01 -1.17
C GLY A 98 25.95 -2.26 -2.16
N ALA A 99 25.65 -2.58 -3.41
CA ALA A 99 26.70 -2.81 -4.41
C ALA A 99 27.38 -1.49 -4.80
N GLN A 100 28.65 -1.58 -5.17
CA GLN A 100 29.35 -0.48 -5.83
C GLN A 100 29.35 -0.75 -7.34
N ILE A 101 28.85 0.21 -8.12
CA ILE A 101 28.71 0.07 -9.57
C ILE A 101 29.50 1.22 -10.23
N THR A 102 30.43 0.89 -11.11
CA THR A 102 31.18 1.87 -11.88
C THR A 102 30.84 1.70 -13.35
N VAL A 103 30.44 2.79 -14.02
CA VAL A 103 30.17 2.83 -15.46
C VAL A 103 31.21 3.75 -16.10
N ARG A 104 32.03 3.17 -16.98
CA ARG A 104 33.14 3.93 -17.60
C ARG A 104 32.70 4.67 -18.86
N GLY A 105 31.45 5.09 -18.91
CA GLY A 105 30.86 5.87 -20.00
C GLY A 105 29.59 6.53 -19.52
N ASN A 106 28.67 6.79 -20.44
CA ASN A 106 27.37 7.35 -20.13
C ASN A 106 26.42 6.23 -19.64
N ALA A 107 25.39 6.61 -18.89
CA ALA A 107 24.27 5.72 -18.61
C ALA A 107 22.98 6.44 -19.01
N THR A 108 21.92 5.66 -19.33
CA THR A 108 20.70 6.29 -19.76
C THR A 108 19.78 6.57 -18.56
N ASN A 109 18.49 6.35 -18.64
CA ASN A 109 17.51 6.82 -17.63
C ASN A 109 17.48 5.96 -16.36
N GLY A 110 17.02 6.54 -15.27
CA GLY A 110 16.70 5.80 -14.05
C GLY A 110 17.88 5.34 -13.19
N VAL A 111 19.07 5.93 -13.39
CA VAL A 111 20.26 5.54 -12.62
C VAL A 111 20.02 5.78 -11.13
N GLY A 112 20.20 4.75 -10.31
CA GLY A 112 20.02 4.84 -8.86
C GLY A 112 18.57 4.98 -8.41
N ASN A 113 17.60 4.68 -9.27
CA ASN A 113 16.19 4.79 -8.92
C ASN A 113 15.88 3.86 -7.73
N ALA A 114 15.34 4.45 -6.66
CA ALA A 114 14.92 3.77 -5.43
C ALA A 114 16.06 3.03 -4.70
N MET A 115 17.32 3.41 -4.93
CA MET A 115 18.44 2.81 -4.19
C MET A 115 18.40 3.20 -2.70
N ALA A 116 18.89 2.31 -1.85
CA ALA A 116 18.88 2.52 -0.39
C ALA A 116 20.28 2.43 0.21
N GLN A 117 21.24 1.86 -0.49
CA GLN A 117 22.64 1.74 -0.06
C GLN A 117 23.53 1.60 -1.29
N GLY A 118 24.83 1.70 -1.07
CA GLY A 118 25.84 1.47 -2.11
C GLY A 118 26.18 2.71 -2.90
N ASN A 119 27.12 2.58 -3.83
CA ASN A 119 27.69 3.68 -4.58
C ASN A 119 27.56 3.42 -6.07
N ILE A 120 27.20 4.45 -6.83
CA ILE A 120 27.17 4.37 -8.30
C ILE A 120 28.09 5.50 -8.82
N PHE A 121 29.06 5.12 -9.63
CA PHE A 121 30.06 6.04 -10.20
C PHE A 121 29.93 6.04 -11.73
N ILE A 122 29.69 7.22 -12.32
CA ILE A 122 29.46 7.36 -13.76
C ILE A 122 30.52 8.29 -14.35
N ALA A 123 31.28 7.79 -15.35
CA ALA A 123 32.36 8.55 -15.97
C ALA A 123 31.87 9.57 -17.02
N GLY A 124 30.59 9.55 -17.36
CA GLY A 124 30.01 10.46 -18.34
C GLY A 124 28.76 11.13 -17.84
N ASP A 125 27.72 11.17 -18.68
CA ASP A 125 26.42 11.77 -18.39
C ASP A 125 25.39 10.69 -18.07
N ILE A 126 24.29 11.08 -17.42
CA ILE A 126 23.13 10.20 -17.25
C ILE A 126 21.88 10.84 -17.83
N GLY A 127 20.90 10.00 -18.17
CA GLY A 127 19.62 10.43 -18.68
C GLY A 127 18.66 10.89 -17.57
N ALA A 128 17.38 10.87 -17.88
CA ALA A 128 16.33 11.37 -16.98
C ALA A 128 16.12 10.47 -15.77
N ARG A 129 15.57 11.07 -14.70
CA ARG A 129 15.06 10.37 -13.51
C ARG A 129 16.17 9.64 -12.71
N GLY A 130 17.36 10.19 -12.68
CA GLY A 130 18.42 9.70 -11.79
C GLY A 130 18.07 9.97 -10.32
N MET A 131 18.45 9.08 -9.40
CA MET A 131 18.27 9.20 -7.95
C MET A 131 16.82 9.41 -7.49
N THR A 132 15.84 9.03 -8.33
CA THR A 132 14.43 9.18 -7.92
C THR A 132 14.08 8.19 -6.81
N MET A 133 13.28 8.64 -5.85
CA MET A 133 12.74 7.81 -4.76
C MET A 133 13.79 7.10 -3.90
N THR A 134 15.02 7.59 -3.88
CA THR A 134 16.06 7.01 -3.02
C THR A 134 15.71 7.20 -1.54
N LYS A 135 16.24 6.32 -0.71
CA LYS A 135 16.01 6.34 0.75
C LYS A 135 17.33 6.19 1.49
N HIS A 136 17.34 6.58 2.75
CA HIS A 136 18.51 6.39 3.61
C HIS A 136 18.05 5.81 4.95
N ASN A 137 18.57 4.66 5.29
CA ASN A 137 18.41 4.07 6.62
C ASN A 137 19.60 4.54 7.46
N PRO A 138 19.36 5.31 8.55
CA PRO A 138 20.48 5.85 9.36
C PRO A 138 21.41 4.80 9.97
N ARG A 139 21.07 3.54 9.95
CA ARG A 139 21.96 2.46 10.42
C ARG A 139 23.10 2.17 9.44
N PHE A 140 23.02 2.70 8.22
CA PHE A 140 23.98 2.42 7.15
C PHE A 140 24.45 3.72 6.55
N GLU A 141 25.52 3.67 5.75
CA GLU A 141 25.97 4.82 4.97
C GLU A 141 24.91 5.18 3.94
N PRO A 142 24.74 6.48 3.65
CA PRO A 142 23.77 6.89 2.64
C PRO A 142 24.12 6.36 1.25
N PRO A 143 23.12 6.08 0.41
CA PRO A 143 23.42 5.73 -0.97
C PRO A 143 24.04 6.93 -1.69
N GLU A 144 25.02 6.68 -2.57
CA GLU A 144 25.73 7.75 -3.29
C GLU A 144 25.68 7.55 -4.80
N LEU A 145 25.44 8.63 -5.52
CA LEU A 145 25.58 8.68 -6.98
C LEU A 145 26.56 9.78 -7.34
N TRP A 146 27.60 9.43 -8.08
CA TRP A 146 28.62 10.38 -8.55
C TRP A 146 28.62 10.38 -10.09
N VAL A 147 28.44 11.54 -10.69
CA VAL A 147 28.40 11.74 -12.16
C VAL A 147 29.42 12.76 -12.57
N LEU A 148 30.35 12.39 -13.45
CA LEU A 148 31.38 13.32 -13.90
C LEU A 148 30.80 14.44 -14.78
N GLY A 149 29.83 14.09 -15.64
CA GLY A 149 29.15 15.02 -16.54
C GLY A 149 27.88 15.63 -15.96
N SER A 150 26.78 15.49 -16.70
CA SER A 150 25.46 16.07 -16.38
C SER A 150 24.40 15.00 -16.13
N VAL A 151 23.26 15.45 -15.61
CA VAL A 151 22.10 14.58 -15.40
C VAL A 151 20.90 15.10 -16.20
N GLY A 152 19.97 14.23 -16.50
CA GLY A 152 18.79 14.58 -17.28
C GLY A 152 17.60 15.01 -16.43
N ASP A 153 16.44 15.12 -17.08
CA ASP A 153 15.21 15.67 -16.50
C ASP A 153 14.70 14.89 -15.30
N SER A 154 14.00 15.58 -14.41
CA SER A 154 13.39 15.01 -13.19
C SER A 154 14.42 14.33 -12.27
N PHE A 155 15.62 14.87 -12.21
CA PHE A 155 16.66 14.36 -11.32
C PHE A 155 16.24 14.50 -9.86
N ALA A 156 16.44 13.45 -9.06
CA ALA A 156 16.13 13.41 -7.62
C ALA A 156 14.64 13.63 -7.30
N GLU A 157 13.76 13.32 -8.26
CA GLU A 157 12.31 13.40 -8.01
C GLU A 157 11.91 12.43 -6.88
N PHE A 158 11.25 12.97 -5.85
CA PHE A 158 10.85 12.23 -4.63
C PHE A 158 12.03 11.59 -3.88
N MET A 159 13.22 12.17 -3.99
CA MET A 159 14.38 11.72 -3.23
C MET A 159 14.12 11.89 -1.72
N ALA A 160 14.30 10.80 -0.94
CA ALA A 160 14.08 10.83 0.50
C ALA A 160 15.36 10.58 1.31
N GLY A 161 16.51 10.47 0.63
CA GLY A 161 17.80 10.31 1.29
C GLY A 161 18.89 9.95 0.31
N GLY A 162 20.14 10.05 0.75
CA GLY A 162 21.30 9.78 -0.08
C GLY A 162 22.03 11.04 -0.48
N VAL A 163 23.10 10.88 -1.22
CA VAL A 163 23.94 11.99 -1.69
C VAL A 163 24.21 11.82 -3.18
N ALA A 164 24.01 12.89 -3.94
CA ALA A 164 24.40 12.93 -5.34
C ALA A 164 25.51 13.98 -5.53
N VAL A 165 26.46 13.68 -6.43
CA VAL A 165 27.54 14.61 -6.79
C VAL A 165 27.60 14.70 -8.32
N ILE A 166 27.33 15.89 -8.86
CA ILE A 166 27.28 16.15 -10.29
C ILE A 166 28.42 17.14 -10.61
N CYS A 167 29.49 16.66 -11.28
CA CYS A 167 30.69 17.44 -11.47
C CYS A 167 30.60 18.46 -12.61
N GLY A 168 29.68 18.24 -13.58
CA GLY A 168 29.53 19.14 -14.73
C GLY A 168 30.78 19.24 -15.60
N PHE A 169 31.63 18.21 -15.59
CA PHE A 169 32.88 18.19 -16.33
C PHE A 169 32.69 17.45 -17.65
N GLY A 170 32.92 18.16 -18.76
CA GLY A 170 32.73 17.58 -20.09
C GLY A 170 31.27 17.20 -20.36
N ALA A 171 30.34 17.87 -19.70
CA ALA A 171 28.92 17.56 -19.75
C ALA A 171 28.34 17.80 -21.14
N GLU A 172 27.54 16.86 -21.61
CA GLU A 172 26.79 17.01 -22.86
C GLU A 172 25.79 18.18 -22.75
N ARG A 173 25.17 18.35 -21.59
CA ARG A 173 24.24 19.44 -21.31
C ARG A 173 24.96 20.57 -20.57
N SER A 174 25.91 21.23 -21.25
CA SER A 174 26.78 22.23 -20.61
C SER A 174 26.04 23.46 -20.08
N GLU A 175 24.88 23.81 -20.65
CA GLU A 175 24.10 24.99 -20.24
C GLU A 175 23.11 24.71 -19.12
N ASN A 176 22.85 23.42 -18.84
CA ASN A 176 21.97 22.99 -17.77
C ASN A 176 22.34 21.57 -17.34
N ILE A 177 23.27 21.46 -16.40
CA ILE A 177 23.79 20.15 -15.99
C ILE A 177 22.80 19.33 -15.13
N LEU A 178 21.68 19.93 -14.73
CA LEU A 178 20.70 19.24 -13.85
C LEU A 178 19.40 18.86 -14.57
N GLY A 179 19.29 19.16 -15.87
CA GLY A 179 18.08 18.86 -16.63
C GLY A 179 16.90 19.74 -16.19
N TYR A 180 15.70 19.33 -16.62
CA TYR A 180 14.47 20.05 -16.35
C TYR A 180 13.81 19.49 -15.09
N ARG A 181 13.34 20.38 -14.21
CA ARG A 181 12.59 20.05 -12.99
C ARG A 181 13.33 19.13 -11.99
N PRO A 182 14.58 19.41 -11.62
CA PRO A 182 15.21 18.63 -10.56
C PRO A 182 14.57 18.89 -9.19
N CYS A 183 14.68 17.93 -8.29
CA CYS A 183 14.29 18.00 -6.87
C CYS A 183 12.78 18.04 -6.61
N VAL A 184 11.92 17.77 -7.59
CA VAL A 184 10.47 17.81 -7.36
C VAL A 184 10.08 16.73 -6.34
N GLY A 185 9.41 17.14 -5.26
CA GLY A 185 8.99 16.22 -4.21
C GLY A 185 10.11 15.72 -3.30
N MET A 186 11.29 16.33 -3.37
CA MET A 186 12.42 15.95 -2.53
C MET A 186 12.09 16.18 -1.05
N VAL A 187 12.34 15.17 -0.20
CA VAL A 187 12.06 15.25 1.25
C VAL A 187 13.29 14.90 2.09
N GLY A 188 14.40 14.51 1.45
CA GLY A 188 15.65 14.20 2.15
C GLY A 188 16.82 14.09 1.19
N GLY A 189 18.02 14.06 1.72
CA GLY A 189 19.25 13.92 0.94
C GLY A 189 19.92 15.23 0.60
N LYS A 190 21.06 15.13 -0.13
CA LYS A 190 21.90 16.26 -0.53
C LYS A 190 22.35 16.07 -1.99
N ILE A 191 22.45 17.17 -2.74
CA ILE A 191 22.93 17.14 -4.13
C ILE A 191 24.00 18.21 -4.30
N PHE A 192 25.25 17.78 -4.41
CA PHE A 192 26.37 18.68 -4.76
C PHE A 192 26.46 18.79 -6.29
N PHE A 193 26.63 19.99 -6.79
CA PHE A 193 26.78 20.15 -8.25
C PHE A 193 27.68 21.33 -8.56
N ARG A 194 28.34 21.26 -9.72
CA ARG A 194 29.28 22.24 -10.18
C ARG A 194 28.98 22.57 -11.65
N GLY A 195 28.36 23.73 -11.90
CA GLY A 195 28.01 24.18 -13.23
C GLY A 195 26.67 24.88 -13.32
N PRO A 196 26.29 25.32 -14.53
CA PRO A 196 25.01 26.01 -14.71
C PRO A 196 23.81 25.12 -14.53
N HIS A 197 22.70 25.70 -14.04
CA HIS A 197 21.43 25.02 -13.91
C HIS A 197 20.28 25.97 -14.23
N GLN A 198 19.18 25.47 -14.75
CA GLN A 198 18.01 26.25 -15.16
C GLN A 198 16.79 25.95 -14.28
N GLY A 199 16.90 26.30 -13.00
CA GLY A 199 15.79 26.14 -12.09
C GLY A 199 15.78 24.79 -11.36
N TYR A 200 14.91 24.69 -10.38
CA TYR A 200 14.72 23.52 -9.53
C TYR A 200 13.42 23.71 -8.74
N SER A 201 12.98 22.69 -8.00
CA SER A 201 11.79 22.83 -7.15
C SER A 201 12.16 23.58 -5.87
N GLU A 202 11.97 24.89 -5.87
CA GLU A 202 12.24 25.77 -4.71
C GLU A 202 11.33 25.42 -3.52
N GLN A 203 10.19 24.83 -3.80
CA GLN A 203 9.25 24.38 -2.78
C GLN A 203 9.81 23.19 -1.98
N ASP A 204 10.60 22.34 -2.63
CA ASP A 204 11.07 21.09 -2.03
C ASP A 204 12.52 21.13 -1.60
N ALA A 205 13.35 21.96 -2.25
CA ALA A 205 14.77 22.03 -1.97
C ALA A 205 15.21 23.48 -1.70
N ARG A 206 16.31 23.61 -1.02
CA ARG A 206 16.96 24.89 -0.74
C ARG A 206 18.36 24.87 -1.37
N LEU A 207 18.69 25.92 -2.14
CA LEU A 207 20.01 26.08 -2.74
C LEU A 207 20.93 26.77 -1.73
N THR A 208 22.12 26.22 -1.58
CA THR A 208 23.14 26.79 -0.69
C THR A 208 24.54 26.50 -1.23
N VAL A 209 25.56 26.92 -0.50
CA VAL A 209 26.97 26.63 -0.79
C VAL A 209 27.43 25.60 0.25
N PRO A 210 28.24 24.61 -0.14
CA PRO A 210 28.74 23.64 0.84
C PRO A 210 29.49 24.33 1.98
N ASP A 211 29.22 23.94 3.22
CA ASP A 211 29.98 24.42 4.36
C ASP A 211 31.34 23.70 4.44
N GLU A 212 32.13 23.95 5.49
CA GLU A 212 33.46 23.37 5.61
C GLU A 212 33.43 21.85 5.73
N ASP A 213 32.53 21.32 6.54
CA ASP A 213 32.41 19.87 6.73
C ASP A 213 31.94 19.18 5.44
N GLU A 214 31.00 19.80 4.75
CA GLU A 214 30.48 19.28 3.49
C GLU A 214 31.55 19.32 2.39
N TRP A 215 32.35 20.36 2.38
CA TRP A 215 33.48 20.48 1.44
C TRP A 215 34.55 19.43 1.70
N GLN A 216 34.92 19.22 2.96
CA GLN A 216 35.87 18.17 3.34
C GLN A 216 35.34 16.79 2.96
N TRP A 217 34.06 16.53 3.21
CA TRP A 217 33.43 15.28 2.81
C TRP A 217 33.54 15.06 1.29
N LEU A 218 33.14 16.07 0.52
CA LEU A 218 33.16 16.03 -0.94
C LEU A 218 34.57 15.77 -1.50
N THR A 219 35.56 16.54 -1.03
CA THR A 219 36.94 16.44 -1.55
C THR A 219 37.61 15.13 -1.13
N SER A 220 37.32 14.62 0.07
CA SER A 220 37.92 13.36 0.51
C SER A 220 37.39 12.17 -0.31
N ARG A 221 36.10 12.17 -0.66
CA ARG A 221 35.49 11.08 -1.44
C ARG A 221 35.77 11.22 -2.95
N MET A 222 36.05 12.41 -3.43
CA MET A 222 36.33 12.70 -4.86
C MET A 222 37.47 11.80 -5.39
N THR A 223 38.47 11.53 -4.57
CA THR A 223 39.62 10.69 -4.98
C THR A 223 39.15 9.29 -5.37
N ALA A 224 38.37 8.65 -4.50
CA ALA A 224 37.91 7.28 -4.73
C ALA A 224 37.01 7.21 -5.98
N PHE A 225 36.14 8.21 -6.17
CA PHE A 225 35.30 8.30 -7.37
C PHE A 225 36.17 8.38 -8.64
N LEU A 226 37.09 9.32 -8.67
CA LEU A 226 37.91 9.57 -9.87
C LEU A 226 38.84 8.40 -10.20
N GLU A 227 39.36 7.73 -9.18
CA GLU A 227 40.16 6.51 -9.37
C GLU A 227 39.30 5.40 -9.97
N ALA A 228 38.10 5.20 -9.45
CA ALA A 228 37.18 4.14 -9.91
C ALA A 228 36.83 4.32 -11.40
N ILE A 229 36.63 5.58 -11.85
CA ILE A 229 36.29 5.84 -13.25
C ILE A 229 37.52 6.00 -14.14
N GLY A 230 38.75 5.96 -13.57
CA GLY A 230 39.99 6.09 -14.33
C GLY A 230 40.33 7.51 -14.72
N ARG A 231 39.90 8.48 -13.92
CA ARG A 231 40.15 9.91 -14.20
C ARG A 231 40.79 10.67 -13.03
N PRO A 232 41.82 10.12 -12.38
CA PRO A 232 42.46 10.79 -11.24
C PRO A 232 43.03 12.16 -11.61
N ASP A 233 43.35 12.37 -12.91
CA ASP A 233 43.86 13.63 -13.44
C ASP A 233 42.88 14.81 -13.27
N ARG A 234 41.60 14.55 -13.00
CA ARG A 234 40.58 15.61 -12.87
C ARG A 234 40.44 16.13 -11.43
N ARG A 235 41.12 15.49 -10.47
CA ARG A 235 40.98 15.86 -9.07
C ARG A 235 41.27 17.33 -8.80
N SER A 236 42.41 17.83 -9.27
CA SER A 236 42.78 19.21 -9.01
C SER A 236 41.71 20.20 -9.49
N VAL A 237 41.22 20.02 -10.73
CA VAL A 237 40.21 20.92 -11.32
C VAL A 237 38.89 20.89 -10.54
N LEU A 238 38.54 19.73 -9.96
CA LEU A 238 37.26 19.57 -9.26
C LEU A 238 37.32 19.93 -7.78
N THR A 239 38.55 20.07 -7.23
CA THR A 239 38.71 20.38 -5.79
C THR A 239 39.50 21.68 -5.54
N ASP A 240 39.77 22.49 -6.57
CA ASP A 240 40.53 23.71 -6.41
C ASP A 240 39.71 24.92 -5.93
N ASP A 241 38.40 24.91 -6.17
CA ASP A 241 37.53 26.04 -5.84
C ASP A 241 36.19 25.58 -5.25
N ARG A 242 36.04 25.73 -3.94
CA ARG A 242 34.79 25.45 -3.23
C ARG A 242 33.65 26.34 -3.75
N GLY A 243 33.97 27.58 -4.13
CA GLY A 243 32.99 28.55 -4.63
C GLY A 243 32.33 28.16 -5.94
N ALA A 244 32.95 27.21 -6.69
CA ALA A 244 32.37 26.70 -7.93
C ALA A 244 31.23 25.68 -7.68
N TRP A 245 31.12 25.19 -6.45
CA TRP A 245 30.12 24.16 -6.09
C TRP A 245 28.89 24.77 -5.44
N ARG A 246 27.76 24.14 -5.67
CA ARG A 246 26.48 24.45 -5.03
C ARG A 246 25.93 23.19 -4.42
N LEU A 247 24.96 23.36 -3.53
CA LEU A 247 24.37 22.26 -2.79
C LEU A 247 22.85 22.45 -2.70
N PHE A 248 22.09 21.44 -3.12
CA PHE A 248 20.67 21.36 -2.77
C PHE A 248 20.51 20.52 -1.52
N VAL A 249 19.73 21.03 -0.59
CA VAL A 249 19.32 20.31 0.64
C VAL A 249 17.79 20.28 0.68
N ALA A 250 17.22 19.14 0.98
CA ALA A 250 15.78 19.02 1.07
C ALA A 250 15.23 19.94 2.16
N ARG A 251 14.12 20.62 1.88
CA ARG A 251 13.44 21.44 2.88
C ARG A 251 12.68 20.53 3.84
N LYS A 252 12.78 20.84 5.12
CA LYS A 252 11.99 20.15 6.15
C LYS A 252 10.53 20.59 6.02
N PRO A 253 9.58 19.79 6.49
CA PRO A 253 8.16 20.13 6.35
C PRO A 253 7.80 21.54 6.84
N TYR A 254 8.41 22.00 7.92
CA TYR A 254 8.14 23.35 8.45
C TYR A 254 8.79 24.48 7.65
N GLU A 255 9.73 24.14 6.78
CA GLU A 255 10.41 25.12 5.90
C GLU A 255 9.70 25.28 4.56
N LYS A 256 8.78 24.38 4.24
CA LYS A 256 8.10 24.44 2.95
C LYS A 256 7.18 25.65 2.89
N VAL A 257 7.50 26.58 2.01
CA VAL A 257 6.74 27.81 1.82
C VAL A 257 5.55 27.51 0.93
N GLY A 258 4.37 27.84 1.39
CA GLY A 258 3.19 27.67 0.55
C GLY A 258 2.05 26.87 1.14
N GLY A 259 1.69 27.22 2.35
CA GLY A 259 0.42 26.79 2.91
C GLY A 259 0.37 25.36 3.45
N ALA A 260 -0.66 25.11 4.23
CA ALA A 260 -0.97 23.79 4.74
C ALA A 260 -0.97 22.78 3.57
N GLY A 261 -0.25 21.71 3.76
CA GLY A 261 -0.05 20.73 2.69
C GLY A 261 -1.36 20.37 1.97
N ARG A 262 -1.28 20.28 0.66
CA ARG A 262 -2.39 19.83 -0.18
C ARG A 262 -2.68 18.37 0.16
N ASN A 263 -3.57 18.15 1.11
CA ASN A 263 -4.03 16.79 1.40
C ASN A 263 -5.22 16.45 0.50
N ILE A 264 -5.63 15.22 0.50
CA ILE A 264 -6.70 14.75 -0.38
C ILE A 264 -8.04 15.47 -0.10
N HIS A 265 -8.30 15.81 1.15
CA HIS A 265 -9.55 16.51 1.51
C HIS A 265 -9.55 17.94 0.98
N ARG A 266 -8.41 18.61 1.06
CA ARG A 266 -8.28 19.97 0.55
C ARG A 266 -8.34 19.98 -0.98
N PHE A 267 -7.68 19.00 -1.62
CA PHE A 267 -7.78 18.83 -3.06
C PHE A 267 -9.23 18.63 -3.48
N GLN A 268 -9.96 17.78 -2.75
CA GLN A 268 -11.37 17.53 -3.02
C GLN A 268 -12.21 18.80 -2.93
N ALA A 269 -12.06 19.56 -1.84
CA ALA A 269 -12.87 20.75 -1.59
C ALA A 269 -12.52 21.91 -2.52
N GLU A 270 -11.23 22.11 -2.81
CA GLU A 270 -10.77 23.31 -3.55
C GLU A 270 -10.64 23.09 -5.04
N ILE A 271 -10.43 21.87 -5.48
CA ILE A 271 -10.17 21.58 -6.90
C ILE A 271 -11.21 20.61 -7.45
N TRP A 272 -11.36 19.43 -6.82
CA TRP A 272 -12.28 18.42 -7.37
C TRP A 272 -13.72 18.93 -7.39
N ASP A 273 -14.22 19.38 -6.24
CA ASP A 273 -15.61 19.80 -6.13
C ASP A 273 -15.90 21.08 -6.92
N GLN A 274 -14.92 21.96 -7.07
CA GLN A 274 -15.10 23.25 -7.73
C GLN A 274 -14.71 23.25 -9.21
N GLU A 275 -13.67 22.53 -9.58
CA GLU A 275 -13.13 22.58 -10.93
C GLU A 275 -13.23 21.25 -11.70
N LEU A 276 -13.12 20.14 -11.02
CA LEU A 276 -13.03 18.83 -11.67
C LEU A 276 -14.21 17.92 -11.39
N GLY A 277 -14.87 18.10 -10.22
CA GLY A 277 -15.99 17.28 -9.80
C GLY A 277 -17.30 17.69 -10.45
N ARG A 278 -18.38 17.49 -9.71
CA ARG A 278 -19.73 17.79 -10.20
C ARG A 278 -19.84 19.27 -10.60
N GLY A 279 -20.19 19.51 -11.85
CA GLY A 279 -20.22 20.86 -12.41
C GLY A 279 -18.87 21.33 -12.94
N GLY A 280 -17.79 20.57 -12.72
CA GLY A 280 -16.48 20.86 -13.28
C GLY A 280 -16.23 20.05 -14.54
N ILE A 281 -15.10 20.30 -15.18
CA ILE A 281 -14.78 19.69 -16.49
C ILE A 281 -14.82 18.15 -16.42
N ILE A 282 -14.18 17.58 -15.39
CA ILE A 282 -14.10 16.11 -15.29
C ILE A 282 -15.41 15.52 -14.76
N GLY A 283 -16.04 16.20 -13.78
CA GLY A 283 -17.31 15.75 -13.23
C GLY A 283 -18.41 15.72 -14.29
N ASP A 284 -18.46 16.73 -15.13
CA ASP A 284 -19.45 16.79 -16.20
C ASP A 284 -19.24 15.67 -17.22
N LEU A 285 -18.00 15.35 -17.54
CA LEU A 285 -17.70 14.26 -18.47
C LEU A 285 -18.10 12.90 -17.89
N THR A 286 -17.82 12.66 -16.63
CA THR A 286 -18.18 11.39 -15.99
C THR A 286 -19.69 11.25 -15.84
N ASP A 287 -20.39 12.33 -15.51
CA ASP A 287 -21.85 12.33 -15.38
C ASP A 287 -22.54 12.12 -16.73
N GLN A 288 -22.04 12.78 -17.76
CA GLN A 288 -22.62 12.66 -19.11
C GLN A 288 -22.38 11.29 -19.72
N ASP A 289 -21.21 10.75 -19.50
CA ASP A 289 -20.83 9.44 -20.04
C ASP A 289 -21.57 8.30 -19.33
N ARG A 290 -22.11 8.57 -18.16
CA ARG A 290 -22.80 7.57 -17.35
C ARG A 290 -21.93 6.34 -17.12
N SER A 291 -20.65 6.58 -16.96
CA SER A 291 -19.70 5.52 -16.69
C SER A 291 -20.03 4.87 -15.35
N ALA A 292 -19.95 3.55 -15.30
CA ALA A 292 -20.09 2.82 -14.05
C ALA A 292 -18.83 2.95 -13.19
N ILE A 293 -17.81 3.64 -13.70
CA ILE A 293 -16.54 3.79 -13.00
C ILE A 293 -16.34 5.27 -12.66
N ASP A 294 -16.27 5.57 -11.39
CA ASP A 294 -15.91 6.91 -10.93
C ASP A 294 -14.41 7.14 -11.18
N LEU A 295 -14.05 8.38 -11.40
CA LEU A 295 -12.66 8.76 -11.62
C LEU A 295 -12.17 9.66 -10.48
N ILE A 296 -10.92 9.48 -10.13
CA ILE A 296 -10.25 10.40 -9.21
C ILE A 296 -9.02 10.99 -9.91
N ALA A 297 -8.78 12.27 -9.69
CA ALA A 297 -7.59 12.95 -10.18
C ALA A 297 -6.48 12.84 -9.14
N THR A 298 -5.28 12.46 -9.57
CA THR A 298 -4.11 12.38 -8.70
C THR A 298 -3.08 13.44 -9.10
N GLY A 299 -2.61 14.23 -8.12
CA GLY A 299 -1.55 15.22 -8.32
C GLY A 299 -1.79 16.16 -9.49
N GLU A 300 -2.41 17.28 -9.25
CA GLU A 300 -2.58 18.35 -10.24
C GLU A 300 -3.01 17.86 -11.64
N MET A 301 -3.96 16.93 -11.68
CA MET A 301 -4.52 16.39 -12.93
C MET A 301 -3.54 15.58 -13.78
N ARG A 302 -2.42 15.17 -13.20
CA ARG A 302 -1.45 14.37 -13.97
C ARG A 302 -1.97 13.00 -14.35
N ARG A 303 -2.86 12.46 -13.53
CA ARG A 303 -3.34 11.09 -13.69
C ARG A 303 -4.77 10.95 -13.20
N PHE A 304 -5.54 10.21 -13.94
CA PHE A 304 -6.88 9.79 -13.53
C PHE A 304 -6.86 8.28 -13.37
N VAL A 305 -7.42 7.80 -12.27
CA VAL A 305 -7.54 6.37 -12.01
C VAL A 305 -8.99 6.02 -11.74
N PRO A 306 -9.47 4.89 -12.26
CA PRO A 306 -10.84 4.46 -11.99
C PRO A 306 -11.03 4.19 -10.50
N LEU A 307 -12.17 4.62 -9.97
CA LEU A 307 -12.56 4.28 -8.61
C LEU A 307 -13.44 3.03 -8.70
N TRP A 308 -12.93 1.92 -8.20
CA TRP A 308 -13.60 0.64 -8.31
C TRP A 308 -14.49 0.38 -7.10
N GLU A 309 -15.79 0.34 -7.29
CA GLU A 309 -16.76 -0.05 -6.29
C GLU A 309 -17.17 -1.51 -6.52
N ASN A 310 -16.23 -2.41 -6.36
CA ASN A 310 -16.43 -3.83 -6.64
C ASN A 310 -15.97 -4.64 -5.42
N GLU A 311 -16.79 -5.57 -4.99
CA GLU A 311 -16.48 -6.42 -3.83
C GLU A 311 -15.14 -7.13 -3.95
N LYS A 312 -14.71 -7.39 -5.15
CA LYS A 312 -13.42 -7.99 -5.44
C LYS A 312 -12.26 -7.21 -4.83
N TYR A 313 -12.42 -5.89 -4.70
CA TYR A 313 -11.36 -5.01 -4.20
C TYR A 313 -11.55 -4.55 -2.76
N LEU A 314 -12.57 -5.08 -2.08
CA LEU A 314 -12.75 -4.80 -0.67
C LEU A 314 -11.60 -5.40 0.14
N PRO A 315 -11.24 -4.78 1.28
CA PRO A 315 -10.24 -5.40 2.15
C PRO A 315 -10.70 -6.80 2.56
N PRO A 316 -9.78 -7.77 2.62
CA PRO A 316 -10.18 -9.15 2.91
C PRO A 316 -11.04 -9.32 4.17
N CYS A 317 -10.81 -8.50 5.20
CA CYS A 317 -11.62 -8.55 6.42
C CYS A 317 -13.09 -8.22 6.14
N GLN A 318 -13.37 -7.28 5.23
CA GLN A 318 -14.74 -6.94 4.85
C GLN A 318 -15.31 -7.95 3.84
N ALA A 319 -14.50 -8.33 2.85
CA ALA A 319 -14.94 -9.26 1.80
C ALA A 319 -15.34 -10.63 2.36
N HIS A 320 -14.69 -11.08 3.44
CA HIS A 320 -15.01 -12.35 4.07
C HIS A 320 -16.04 -12.23 5.20
N CYS A 321 -16.48 -11.01 5.51
CA CYS A 321 -17.53 -10.81 6.51
C CYS A 321 -18.89 -11.13 5.88
N PRO A 322 -19.66 -12.10 6.43
CA PRO A 322 -20.96 -12.45 5.83
C PRO A 322 -21.96 -11.31 5.79
N THR A 323 -21.83 -10.32 6.67
CA THR A 323 -22.70 -9.15 6.69
C THR A 323 -22.05 -7.91 6.04
N GLY A 324 -20.79 -8.03 5.61
CA GLY A 324 -20.11 -6.94 4.91
C GLY A 324 -19.69 -5.76 5.76
N ILE A 325 -19.54 -5.94 7.09
CA ILE A 325 -19.16 -4.83 7.99
C ILE A 325 -17.86 -4.19 7.50
N PRO A 326 -17.82 -2.84 7.30
CA PRO A 326 -16.60 -2.15 6.86
C PRO A 326 -15.61 -2.01 8.03
N VAL A 327 -14.85 -3.07 8.27
CA VAL A 327 -13.96 -3.20 9.43
C VAL A 327 -12.90 -2.09 9.47
N GLN A 328 -12.34 -1.74 8.31
CA GLN A 328 -11.29 -0.70 8.28
C GLN A 328 -11.84 0.67 8.65
N GLU A 329 -12.99 1.04 8.10
CA GLU A 329 -13.64 2.31 8.39
C GLU A 329 -14.01 2.39 9.86
N ARG A 330 -14.54 1.29 10.40
CA ARG A 330 -14.88 1.21 11.82
C ARG A 330 -13.65 1.43 12.71
N TRP A 331 -12.51 0.81 12.37
CA TRP A 331 -11.27 0.99 13.14
C TRP A 331 -10.73 2.41 13.01
N GLU A 332 -10.92 3.05 11.85
CA GLU A 332 -10.53 4.44 11.68
C GLU A 332 -11.33 5.37 12.62
N LEU A 333 -12.62 5.12 12.75
CA LEU A 333 -13.47 5.86 13.68
C LEU A 333 -12.99 5.68 15.13
N ILE A 334 -12.66 4.44 15.51
CA ILE A 334 -12.14 4.14 16.85
C ILE A 334 -10.83 4.89 17.09
N ARG A 335 -9.92 4.90 16.14
CA ARG A 335 -8.63 5.60 16.28
C ARG A 335 -8.81 7.11 16.40
N LYS A 336 -9.89 7.65 15.83
CA LYS A 336 -10.23 9.07 15.94
C LYS A 336 -10.99 9.39 17.22
N GLY A 337 -11.19 8.41 18.10
CA GLY A 337 -11.95 8.59 19.34
C GLY A 337 -13.45 8.65 19.15
N LYS A 338 -13.96 8.33 17.95
CA LYS A 338 -15.38 8.37 17.61
C LYS A 338 -16.04 7.02 17.86
N MET A 339 -16.06 6.61 19.13
CA MET A 339 -16.55 5.27 19.50
C MET A 339 -18.02 5.06 19.14
N GLN A 340 -18.88 6.08 19.40
CA GLN A 340 -20.30 5.98 19.08
C GLN A 340 -20.51 5.79 17.57
N ASP A 341 -19.80 6.57 16.74
CA ASP A 341 -19.90 6.45 15.28
C ASP A 341 -19.51 5.04 14.82
N ALA A 342 -18.49 4.46 15.44
CA ALA A 342 -18.02 3.12 15.11
C ALA A 342 -19.05 2.04 15.47
N VAL A 343 -19.78 2.24 16.57
CA VAL A 343 -20.88 1.34 16.97
C VAL A 343 -22.08 1.52 16.03
N ASP A 344 -22.44 2.76 15.74
CA ASP A 344 -23.58 3.06 14.84
C ASP A 344 -23.33 2.47 13.46
N LEU A 345 -22.08 2.53 12.98
CA LEU A 345 -21.70 1.91 11.72
C LEU A 345 -21.90 0.39 11.77
N ALA A 346 -21.49 -0.28 12.85
CA ALA A 346 -21.68 -1.72 12.98
C ALA A 346 -23.17 -2.09 13.05
N LEU A 347 -23.97 -1.27 13.74
CA LEU A 347 -25.41 -1.50 13.89
C LEU A 347 -26.19 -1.40 12.56
N GLN A 348 -25.62 -0.72 11.57
CA GLN A 348 -26.22 -0.70 10.22
C GLN A 348 -26.14 -2.07 9.53
N TYR A 349 -25.23 -2.94 9.98
CA TYR A 349 -24.97 -4.25 9.37
C TYR A 349 -25.46 -5.41 10.20
N THR A 350 -25.54 -5.25 11.52
CA THR A 350 -26.08 -6.28 12.41
C THR A 350 -26.67 -5.61 13.66
N PRO A 351 -27.88 -6.00 14.09
CA PRO A 351 -28.45 -5.47 15.34
C PRO A 351 -27.83 -6.08 16.59
N PHE A 352 -27.02 -7.13 16.45
CA PHE A 352 -26.42 -7.86 17.56
C PHE A 352 -24.88 -7.94 17.42
N PRO A 353 -24.18 -6.79 17.38
CA PRO A 353 -22.73 -6.86 17.17
C PRO A 353 -21.96 -7.57 18.29
N ALA A 354 -22.33 -7.38 19.55
CA ALA A 354 -21.64 -8.09 20.65
C ALA A 354 -21.95 -9.59 20.61
N THR A 355 -23.24 -9.96 20.49
CA THR A 355 -23.64 -11.37 20.43
C THR A 355 -23.01 -12.08 19.22
N ILE A 356 -23.14 -11.48 18.03
CA ILE A 356 -22.69 -12.16 16.80
C ILE A 356 -21.16 -12.10 16.68
N CYS A 357 -20.59 -10.89 16.63
CA CYS A 357 -19.14 -10.75 16.38
C CYS A 357 -18.30 -11.15 17.60
N GLY A 358 -18.79 -10.83 18.80
CA GLY A 358 -18.05 -11.10 20.03
C GLY A 358 -18.05 -12.58 20.45
N TYR A 359 -19.16 -13.29 20.25
CA TYR A 359 -19.33 -14.63 20.81
C TYR A 359 -19.59 -15.73 19.81
N LEU A 360 -20.23 -15.46 18.68
CA LEU A 360 -20.68 -16.51 17.77
C LEU A 360 -19.86 -16.61 16.48
N CYS A 361 -19.31 -15.50 16.02
CA CYS A 361 -18.59 -15.48 14.75
C CYS A 361 -17.27 -16.25 14.85
N PRO A 362 -16.92 -17.06 13.85
CA PRO A 362 -15.60 -17.69 13.83
C PRO A 362 -14.48 -16.70 13.46
N ASN A 363 -14.78 -15.41 13.46
CA ASN A 363 -13.81 -14.34 13.22
C ASN A 363 -13.15 -14.42 11.84
N LEU A 364 -13.96 -14.58 10.81
CA LEU A 364 -13.51 -14.66 9.42
C LEU A 364 -12.67 -13.45 9.01
N CYS A 365 -13.01 -12.27 9.52
CA CYS A 365 -12.24 -11.05 9.27
C CYS A 365 -10.81 -11.17 9.81
N MET A 366 -10.65 -11.76 11.01
CA MET A 366 -9.33 -11.96 11.61
C MET A 366 -8.53 -13.05 10.88
N GLN A 367 -9.20 -14.14 10.50
CA GLN A 367 -8.57 -15.23 9.77
C GLN A 367 -8.01 -14.77 8.41
N ASN A 368 -8.62 -13.76 7.83
CA ASN A 368 -8.22 -13.23 6.52
C ASN A 368 -7.49 -11.89 6.62
N CYS A 369 -6.99 -11.55 7.81
CA CYS A 369 -6.29 -10.28 8.03
C CYS A 369 -4.93 -10.27 7.34
N THR A 370 -4.69 -9.28 6.48
CA THR A 370 -3.43 -9.17 5.73
C THR A 370 -2.21 -8.94 6.63
N ARG A 371 -2.41 -8.46 7.87
CA ARG A 371 -1.30 -8.31 8.83
C ARG A 371 -0.59 -9.63 9.11
N GLN A 372 -1.32 -10.74 9.06
CA GLN A 372 -0.73 -12.07 9.29
C GLN A 372 0.29 -12.44 8.22
N LYS A 373 0.17 -11.90 7.01
CA LYS A 373 1.14 -12.13 5.93
C LYS A 373 2.48 -11.43 6.23
N ALA A 374 2.46 -10.43 7.10
CA ALA A 374 3.65 -9.72 7.56
C ALA A 374 4.10 -10.20 8.95
N ALA A 375 3.66 -11.38 9.37
CA ALA A 375 3.98 -11.97 10.68
C ALA A 375 3.54 -11.09 11.87
N LEU A 376 2.50 -10.28 11.67
CA LEU A 376 1.93 -9.45 12.74
C LEU A 376 0.59 -10.04 13.19
N PRO A 377 0.20 -9.86 14.45
CA PRO A 377 -1.09 -10.37 14.90
C PRO A 377 -2.25 -9.72 14.13
N ALA A 378 -3.29 -10.48 13.88
CA ALA A 378 -4.51 -9.96 13.26
C ALA A 378 -5.11 -8.84 14.13
N VAL A 379 -5.81 -7.92 13.50
CA VAL A 379 -6.55 -6.89 14.24
C VAL A 379 -7.72 -7.58 14.96
N ASP A 380 -7.78 -7.44 16.29
CA ASP A 380 -8.84 -8.06 17.09
C ASP A 380 -10.14 -7.26 16.94
N THR A 381 -11.00 -7.73 16.08
CA THR A 381 -12.28 -7.09 15.79
C THR A 381 -13.39 -7.52 16.74
N ALA A 382 -13.24 -8.64 17.44
CA ALA A 382 -14.18 -9.12 18.47
C ALA A 382 -14.25 -8.18 19.67
N UNK A 383 -13.26 -7.86 20.12
CA UNK A 383 -13.14 -6.92 21.23
C UNK A 383 -13.86 -5.61 20.98
N UNK A 384 -13.90 -5.27 19.78
CA UNK A 384 -14.58 -4.04 19.44
C UNK A 384 -16.09 -4.19 19.48
N UNK A 385 -16.62 -5.33 19.34
CA UNK A 385 -18.05 -5.60 19.44
C UNK A 385 -18.51 -5.54 20.88
N UNK A 386 -17.70 -5.73 21.81
CA UNK A 386 -18.03 -5.58 23.22
C UNK A 386 -18.13 -4.09 23.68
N UNK A 387 -17.64 -3.23 22.98
CA UNK A 387 -17.87 -1.83 23.14
C UNK A 387 -19.26 -1.36 22.85
N SER A 388 -19.90 -2.10 21.98
CA SER A 388 -21.29 -1.77 21.64
C SER A 388 -22.29 -1.89 22.82
N LEU A 389 -21.92 -2.64 23.81
CA LEU A 389 -22.77 -2.79 25.00
C LEU A 389 -22.84 -1.51 25.86
N GLN A 390 -21.85 -0.66 25.72
CA GLN A 390 -21.76 0.59 26.49
C GLN A 390 -22.23 1.81 25.69
N ALA A 391 -22.46 1.62 24.40
CA ALA A 391 -22.83 2.73 23.52
C ALA A 391 -24.33 2.99 23.57
N ALA A 392 -24.69 4.25 23.37
CA ALA A 392 -26.10 4.63 23.29
C ALA A 392 -26.77 4.02 22.05
N ALA A 393 -28.09 3.93 22.09
CA ALA A 393 -28.84 3.52 20.92
C ALA A 393 -28.67 4.58 19.81
N PRO A 394 -28.53 4.15 18.55
CA PRO A 394 -28.33 5.11 17.46
C PRO A 394 -29.57 5.99 17.26
N SER A 395 -29.35 7.24 16.91
CA SER A 395 -30.44 8.16 16.59
C SER A 395 -31.02 7.81 15.22
N PRO A 396 -32.35 7.79 15.10
CA PRO A 396 -32.95 7.52 13.79
C PRO A 396 -32.79 8.70 12.82
N ALA A 397 -32.79 8.40 11.55
CA ALA A 397 -32.88 9.43 10.50
C ALA A 397 -34.27 10.10 10.58
N PRO A 398 -34.42 11.27 9.94
CA PRO A 398 -35.72 11.95 9.91
C PRO A 398 -36.83 11.01 9.44
N ALA A 399 -38.03 11.15 10.05
CA ALA A 399 -39.17 10.29 9.77
C ALA A 399 -39.55 10.35 8.28
N THR A 400 -39.69 9.17 7.69
CA THR A 400 -40.04 9.05 6.25
C THR A 400 -41.55 9.00 6.02
N GLY A 401 -42.33 8.79 7.07
CA GLY A 401 -43.77 8.59 6.96
C GLY A 401 -44.17 7.20 6.51
N ARG A 402 -43.20 6.32 6.23
CA ARG A 402 -43.48 4.94 5.79
C ARG A 402 -43.73 4.03 6.96
N ARG A 403 -44.82 3.24 6.88
CA ARG A 403 -45.14 2.21 7.87
C ARG A 403 -44.81 0.84 7.32
N ILE A 404 -44.02 0.10 8.04
CA ILE A 404 -43.53 -1.22 7.59
C ILE A 404 -43.88 -2.30 8.59
N ALA A 405 -44.58 -3.36 8.13
CA ALA A 405 -44.85 -4.54 8.95
C ALA A 405 -43.65 -5.50 8.82
N VAL A 406 -43.13 -5.99 9.97
CA VAL A 406 -42.02 -6.95 10.00
C VAL A 406 -42.54 -8.23 10.66
N ILE A 407 -42.54 -9.30 9.88
CA ILE A 407 -42.94 -10.63 10.41
C ILE A 407 -41.68 -11.37 10.83
N UNK A 408 -41.46 -11.32 12.16
CA UNK A 408 -40.33 -11.87 12.84
C UNK A 408 -39.30 -10.83 13.22
N UNK A 409 -38.14 -10.74 13.81
CA UNK A 409 -37.35 -9.77 14.44
C UNK A 409 -36.06 -9.34 13.84
N UNK A 410 -35.52 -9.54 12.86
CA UNK A 410 -34.24 -9.21 12.32
C UNK A 410 -34.07 -7.89 11.62
N UNK A 411 -34.90 -7.31 10.87
CA UNK A 411 -34.90 -6.12 10.09
C UNK A 411 -35.38 -4.85 10.82
N UNK A 412 -35.83 -4.91 11.91
CA UNK A 412 -36.37 -3.83 12.71
C UNK A 412 -35.39 -2.76 13.13
N UNK A 413 -34.27 -2.99 13.33
CA UNK A 413 -33.27 -2.04 13.69
C UNK A 413 -32.75 -1.24 12.51
N UNK A 414 -32.70 -1.80 11.46
CA UNK A 414 -32.38 -1.17 10.23
C UNK A 414 -33.45 -0.25 9.71
N LEU A 415 -34.55 -0.61 9.79
CA LEU A 415 -35.71 0.22 9.36
C LEU A 415 -35.88 1.47 10.23
N HIS A 416 -35.82 1.27 11.51
CA HIS A 416 -35.94 2.40 12.46
C HIS A 416 -34.82 3.45 12.22
N MET A 417 -33.60 2.99 12.09
CA MET A 417 -32.45 3.89 11.86
C MET A 417 -32.62 4.71 10.57
N LYS A 418 -33.35 4.16 9.59
CA LYS A 418 -33.63 4.86 8.33
C LYS A 418 -34.89 5.73 8.41
N GLY A 419 -35.47 5.87 9.60
CA GLY A 419 -36.60 6.77 9.84
C GLY A 419 -37.98 6.17 9.49
N HIS A 420 -38.07 4.86 9.32
CA HIS A 420 -39.35 4.22 9.04
C HIS A 420 -40.04 3.78 10.34
N GLU A 421 -41.38 3.81 10.35
CA GLU A 421 -42.17 3.27 11.45
C GLU A 421 -42.25 1.74 11.27
N ALA A 422 -41.56 1.00 12.13
CA ALA A 422 -41.55 -0.48 12.07
C ALA A 422 -42.47 -1.09 13.09
N VAL A 423 -43.42 -1.91 12.61
CA VAL A 423 -44.37 -2.64 13.47
C VAL A 423 -44.05 -4.13 13.35
N VAL A 424 -43.77 -4.77 14.48
CA VAL A 424 -43.31 -6.16 14.51
C VAL A 424 -44.45 -7.10 14.91
N HIS A 425 -44.64 -8.15 14.13
CA HIS A 425 -45.58 -9.24 14.43
C HIS A 425 -44.77 -10.51 14.75
N GLU A 426 -44.85 -10.97 15.98
CA GLU A 426 -44.08 -12.12 16.46
C GLU A 426 -44.98 -13.14 17.15
N MET A 427 -44.95 -14.39 16.69
CA MET A 427 -45.77 -15.47 17.24
C MET A 427 -45.32 -15.92 18.63
N ARG A 428 -44.05 -15.58 18.99
CA ARG A 428 -43.49 -15.99 20.29
C ARG A 428 -43.74 -14.93 21.37
N ARG A 429 -43.40 -15.31 22.61
CA ARG A 429 -43.52 -14.41 23.76
C ARG A 429 -42.49 -13.31 23.78
N GLN A 430 -41.36 -13.52 23.10
CA GLN A 430 -40.23 -12.59 23.11
C GLN A 430 -39.58 -12.55 21.73
N LEU A 431 -38.88 -11.46 21.49
CA LEU A 431 -38.08 -11.27 20.28
C LEU A 431 -36.78 -12.07 20.38
N GLY A 432 -36.01 -12.13 19.29
CA GLY A 432 -34.69 -12.77 19.25
C GLY A 432 -34.61 -14.06 18.44
N GLY A 433 -35.76 -14.70 18.21
CA GLY A 433 -35.79 -15.89 17.35
C GLY A 433 -34.74 -16.92 17.72
N LYS A 434 -33.91 -17.34 16.73
CA LYS A 434 -32.93 -18.42 16.95
C LYS A 434 -31.83 -18.05 17.95
N ILE A 435 -31.55 -16.79 18.16
CA ILE A 435 -30.55 -16.36 19.15
C ILE A 435 -31.00 -16.81 20.55
N THR A 436 -32.28 -16.64 20.83
CA THR A 436 -32.84 -17.01 22.16
C THR A 436 -33.30 -18.47 22.24
N GLU A 437 -33.67 -19.10 21.11
CA GLU A 437 -34.27 -20.44 21.10
C GLU A 437 -33.29 -21.57 20.80
N THR A 438 -32.26 -21.32 20.01
CA THR A 438 -31.43 -22.37 19.45
C THR A 438 -29.99 -22.35 19.96
N ILE A 439 -29.42 -21.17 20.16
CA ILE A 439 -28.03 -21.06 20.59
C ILE A 439 -27.95 -21.35 22.10
N PRO A 440 -27.10 -22.27 22.53
CA PRO A 440 -26.96 -22.58 23.95
C PRO A 440 -26.48 -21.34 24.74
N ARG A 441 -27.14 -21.09 25.87
CA ARG A 441 -26.80 -19.96 26.74
C ARG A 441 -25.38 -20.05 27.30
N SER A 442 -24.80 -21.26 27.33
CA SER A 442 -23.41 -21.44 27.75
C SER A 442 -22.40 -20.79 26.78
N ARG A 443 -22.85 -20.46 25.56
CA ARG A 443 -21.95 -19.86 24.56
C ARG A 443 -21.93 -18.34 24.60
N ILE A 444 -22.94 -17.71 25.20
CA ILE A 444 -23.05 -16.24 25.25
C ILE A 444 -23.60 -15.87 26.62
N PRO A 445 -22.98 -14.95 27.34
CA PRO A 445 -23.56 -14.50 28.61
C PRO A 445 -24.98 -13.94 28.42
N ASP A 446 -25.90 -14.32 29.30
CA ASP A 446 -27.30 -13.86 29.19
C ASP A 446 -27.41 -12.35 29.13
N GLU A 447 -26.63 -11.65 29.95
CA GLU A 447 -26.65 -10.18 29.99
C GLU A 447 -26.29 -9.53 28.66
N VAL A 448 -25.46 -10.19 27.84
CA VAL A 448 -25.10 -9.67 26.52
C VAL A 448 -26.28 -9.72 25.56
N VAL A 449 -26.93 -10.89 25.51
CA VAL A 449 -28.10 -11.10 24.65
C VAL A 449 -29.24 -10.19 25.09
N ASP A 450 -29.50 -10.17 26.40
CA ASP A 450 -30.60 -9.39 26.98
C ASP A 450 -30.42 -7.90 26.74
N HIS A 451 -29.18 -7.41 26.85
CA HIS A 451 -28.86 -6.01 26.60
C HIS A 451 -29.15 -5.62 25.13
N GLU A 452 -28.65 -6.44 24.19
CA GLU A 452 -28.85 -6.16 22.76
C GLU A 452 -30.33 -6.31 22.35
N LEU A 453 -31.04 -7.27 22.94
CA LEU A 453 -32.47 -7.42 22.70
C LEU A 453 -33.23 -6.20 23.22
N LYS A 454 -32.92 -5.73 24.42
CA LYS A 454 -33.56 -4.57 25.01
C LYS A 454 -33.33 -3.33 24.13
N ARG A 455 -32.08 -3.11 23.71
CA ARG A 455 -31.75 -1.99 22.81
C ARG A 455 -32.57 -2.06 21.52
N MET A 456 -32.71 -3.26 20.96
CA MET A 456 -33.50 -3.46 19.75
C MET A 456 -34.99 -3.19 20.01
N GLU A 457 -35.51 -3.66 21.14
CA GLU A 457 -36.93 -3.49 21.50
C GLU A 457 -37.29 -2.01 21.68
N GLU A 458 -36.38 -1.22 22.22
CA GLU A 458 -36.58 0.21 22.44
C GLU A 458 -36.75 0.98 21.13
N GLN A 459 -36.24 0.42 20.02
CA GLN A 459 -36.32 1.04 18.70
C GLN A 459 -37.54 0.61 17.88
N ILE A 460 -38.34 -0.29 18.43
CA ILE A 460 -39.53 -0.80 17.74
C ILE A 460 -40.74 0.06 18.15
N SER A 461 -41.39 0.70 17.18
CA SER A 461 -42.55 1.55 17.45
C SER A 461 -43.69 0.78 18.10
N HIS A 462 -44.04 -0.37 17.51
CA HIS A 462 -45.11 -1.22 18.02
C HIS A 462 -44.75 -2.68 17.80
N LYS A 463 -45.09 -3.53 18.79
CA LYS A 463 -44.85 -4.97 18.69
C LYS A 463 -46.07 -5.75 19.14
N HIS A 464 -46.43 -6.73 18.32
CA HIS A 464 -47.52 -7.69 18.62
C HIS A 464 -46.85 -9.04 18.90
N LEU A 465 -46.74 -9.37 20.20
CA LEU A 465 -46.14 -10.64 20.64
C LEU A 465 -47.23 -11.67 20.90
N LYS A 466 -46.88 -12.96 20.88
CA LYS A 466 -47.79 -14.10 21.03
C LYS A 466 -48.89 -14.08 19.98
N HIS A 467 -48.59 -13.55 18.81
CA HIS A 467 -49.60 -13.33 17.78
C HIS A 467 -49.21 -14.02 16.48
N PRO A 468 -49.53 -15.30 16.30
CA PRO A 468 -49.34 -15.96 15.02
C PRO A 468 -50.38 -15.42 14.04
N LEU A 469 -49.89 -14.85 12.95
CA LEU A 469 -50.77 -14.27 11.94
C LEU A 469 -51.51 -15.35 11.16
N THR A 470 -52.84 -15.20 11.02
CA THR A 470 -53.65 -16.01 10.12
C THR A 470 -53.46 -15.46 8.69
N GLU A 471 -53.91 -16.23 7.70
CA GLU A 471 -53.85 -15.82 6.31
C GLU A 471 -54.70 -14.56 6.08
N GLU A 472 -55.84 -14.47 6.71
CA GLU A 472 -56.72 -13.29 6.60
C GLU A 472 -56.05 -12.04 7.18
N GLU A 473 -55.45 -12.16 8.37
CA GLU A 473 -54.73 -11.05 8.98
C GLU A 473 -53.55 -10.64 8.14
N PHE A 474 -52.80 -11.59 7.58
CA PHE A 474 -51.68 -11.29 6.70
C PHE A 474 -52.15 -10.49 5.46
N ARG A 475 -53.31 -10.87 4.88
CA ARG A 475 -53.87 -10.14 3.72
C ARG A 475 -54.20 -8.70 4.09
N LYS A 476 -54.72 -8.46 5.30
CA LYS A 476 -55.08 -7.11 5.79
C LYS A 476 -53.83 -6.24 5.98
N LEU A 477 -52.65 -6.82 6.14
CA LEU A 477 -51.42 -6.02 6.21
C LEU A 477 -51.14 -5.27 4.90
N TYR A 478 -51.53 -5.83 3.75
CA TYR A 478 -51.35 -5.15 2.46
C TYR A 478 -52.13 -3.85 2.36
N GLU A 479 -53.21 -3.73 3.08
CA GLU A 479 -54.04 -2.51 3.09
C GLU A 479 -53.54 -1.46 4.07
N LYS A 480 -52.76 -1.92 5.08
CA LYS A 480 -52.41 -1.10 6.24
C LYS A 480 -50.96 -0.58 6.20
N TYR A 481 -50.08 -1.26 5.50
CA TYR A 481 -48.66 -0.98 5.51
C TYR A 481 -48.11 -0.74 4.10
N ASP A 482 -47.13 0.14 4.01
CA ASP A 482 -46.47 0.42 2.73
C ASP A 482 -45.61 -0.74 2.24
N ILE A 483 -44.99 -1.45 3.22
CA ILE A 483 -44.08 -2.57 2.92
C ILE A 483 -44.28 -3.64 3.95
N ILE A 484 -44.22 -4.91 3.54
CA ILE A 484 -44.25 -6.06 4.44
C ILE A 484 -42.93 -6.82 4.28
N VAL A 485 -42.18 -6.95 5.37
CA VAL A 485 -40.92 -7.69 5.41
C VAL A 485 -41.19 -9.05 6.09
N VAL A 486 -41.05 -10.12 5.31
CA VAL A 486 -41.25 -11.49 5.83
C VAL A 486 -39.89 -12.04 6.26
N ALA A 487 -39.64 -12.09 7.57
CA ALA A 487 -38.37 -12.49 8.16
C ALA A 487 -38.49 -13.66 9.11
N THR A 488 -39.36 -14.61 8.77
CA THR A 488 -39.77 -15.75 9.64
C THR A 488 -38.64 -16.77 9.87
N GLY A 489 -37.53 -16.68 9.14
CA GLY A 489 -36.44 -17.63 9.27
C GLY A 489 -36.75 -19.01 8.74
N ALA A 490 -35.78 -19.91 8.80
CA ALA A 490 -35.95 -21.31 8.37
C ALA A 490 -36.51 -22.13 9.51
N ARG A 491 -37.73 -22.64 9.34
CA ARG A 491 -38.41 -23.43 10.35
C ARG A 491 -38.09 -24.92 10.27
N LYS A 492 -37.89 -25.44 9.05
CA LYS A 492 -37.54 -26.85 8.88
C LYS A 492 -36.02 -26.99 8.89
N PRO A 493 -35.49 -27.85 9.76
CA PRO A 493 -34.04 -28.06 9.77
C PRO A 493 -33.59 -28.80 8.50
N ARG A 494 -32.45 -28.46 8.00
CA ARG A 494 -31.83 -29.21 6.90
C ARG A 494 -31.19 -30.46 7.48
N ILE A 495 -31.69 -31.63 7.04
CA ILE A 495 -31.16 -32.92 7.50
C ILE A 495 -29.89 -33.23 6.71
N ILE A 496 -28.81 -33.49 7.43
CA ILE A 496 -27.56 -33.91 6.81
C ILE A 496 -27.64 -35.44 6.63
N PRO A 497 -27.51 -35.93 5.41
CA PRO A 497 -27.64 -37.39 5.16
C PRO A 497 -26.34 -38.11 5.57
N VAL A 498 -26.26 -38.42 6.87
CA VAL A 498 -25.17 -39.25 7.41
C VAL A 498 -25.73 -40.58 7.90
N PRO A 499 -24.97 -41.67 7.87
CA PRO A 499 -25.41 -42.96 8.38
C PRO A 499 -25.90 -42.84 9.84
N GLY A 500 -27.07 -43.39 10.14
CA GLY A 500 -27.68 -43.35 11.48
C GLY A 500 -28.49 -42.09 11.78
N HIS A 501 -28.61 -41.18 10.86
CA HIS A 501 -29.37 -39.94 11.08
C HIS A 501 -30.83 -40.13 11.41
N UNK A 502 -31.38 -41.04 11.15
CA UNK A 502 -32.74 -41.46 11.42
C UNK A 502 -32.94 -42.09 12.74
N UNK A 503 -31.69 -42.25 13.27
CA UNK A 503 -31.78 -42.73 14.65
C UNK A 503 -32.10 -41.55 15.57
N UNK A 504 -32.60 -41.49 16.21
CA UNK A 504 -33.14 -40.55 17.11
C UNK A 504 -32.32 -39.34 17.45
N UNK A 505 -31.19 -39.45 17.25
CA UNK A 505 -30.36 -38.34 17.69
C UNK A 505 -29.98 -37.41 16.54
N UNK A 506 -30.35 -37.79 15.44
CA UNK A 506 -29.92 -36.90 14.42
C UNK A 506 -30.93 -35.89 14.10
N UNK A 507 -30.90 -35.19 14.81
CA UNK A 507 -31.72 -34.02 14.56
C UNK A 507 -30.94 -33.08 13.66
N UNK A 508 -31.42 -32.62 12.90
CA UNK A 508 -30.89 -31.59 12.08
C UNK A 508 -30.26 -30.53 12.88
N UNK A 509 -29.53 -29.87 12.57
CA UNK A 509 -28.86 -28.85 13.28
C UNK A 509 -29.72 -27.90 14.06
N UNK A 510 -30.86 -27.77 13.52
CA UNK A 510 -31.79 -26.98 14.22
C UNK A 510 -32.50 -27.69 15.34
N UNK A 511 -32.64 -28.73 15.10
CA UNK A 511 -33.25 -29.53 16.07
C UNK A 511 -32.29 -29.95 17.15
N UNK A 512 -31.27 -29.99 16.83
CA UNK A 512 -30.25 -30.30 17.79
C UNK A 512 -29.98 -29.19 18.76
N UNK A 513 -30.01 -28.30 18.26
CA UNK A 513 -29.81 -27.16 19.06
C UNK A 513 -30.98 -26.84 19.96
N UNK A 514 -31.88 -27.11 19.56
CA UNK A 514 -33.03 -26.96 20.38
C UNK A 514 -33.16 -27.97 21.46
N ARG A 515 -32.49 -28.98 21.29
CA ARG A 515 -32.45 -29.97 22.38
C ARG A 515 -31.37 -29.60 23.42
N TRP A 516 -30.30 -29.09 22.99
CA TRP A 516 -29.21 -28.62 23.88
C TRP A 516 -29.59 -27.36 24.66
N ALA A 517 -30.43 -26.53 24.11
CA ALA A 517 -30.87 -25.30 24.78
C ALA A 517 -31.84 -25.59 25.95
N ARG A 518 -32.30 -26.81 26.06
CA ARG A 518 -33.21 -27.21 27.13
C ARG A 518 -32.51 -27.98 28.28
N THR A 519 -31.25 -28.31 28.12
CA THR A 519 -30.39 -28.90 29.16
C THR A 519 -29.38 -27.92 29.70
#